data_d12ee485674d72715bf29659c2601bfe
#
_entry.id   d12ee485674d72715bf29659c2601bfe
#
_cell.length_a   1.000
_cell.length_b   1.000
_cell.length_c   1.000
_cell.angle_alpha   90.00
_cell.angle_beta   90.00
_cell.angle_gamma   90.00
#
_symmetry.space_group_name_H-M   'P 1'
#
loop_
_entity.id
_entity.type
_entity.pdbx_description
1 polymer ?
#
loop_
_entity_poly.entity_id
_entity_poly.type
_entity_poly.pdbx_seq_one_letter_code
_entity_poly.pdbx_strand_id
1 'polypeptide(L)'
;PGEIIFCEYEPGDAFYLIQEGRVQISKIMGDIEKTVDVLQPGEIFGEMAILEEAPRSASAIAMERVKCLEFNRENFEILMRGNPAIALKLLRLFTKRIYDQRRRFMILTLDDTQARVADVFLMLNEMRAELDEESDERVFQAKPEDIAHWAGLSTDETKHVLNHFVSQRRVEVLADRIIVKNISDFVRFVNNKRKQ
;
A
#
# COMPACT_ATOMS: atom_id res chain seq x y z
N PRO A 1 -3.13 -20.26 -1.61
CA PRO A 1 -1.81 -19.63 -1.68
C PRO A 1 -1.03 -20.04 -2.93
N GLY A 2 -0.41 -19.09 -3.62
CA GLY A 2 0.34 -19.34 -4.86
C GLY A 2 -0.53 -19.54 -6.11
N GLU A 3 -1.85 -19.51 -6.00
CA GLU A 3 -2.75 -19.58 -7.15
C GLU A 3 -2.69 -18.30 -7.97
N ILE A 4 -2.49 -18.43 -9.28
CA ILE A 4 -2.50 -17.32 -10.22
C ILE A 4 -3.93 -16.97 -10.54
N ILE A 5 -4.34 -15.74 -10.28
CA ILE A 5 -5.69 -15.23 -10.58
C ILE A 5 -5.76 -14.87 -12.07
N PHE A 6 -4.72 -14.20 -12.58
CA PHE A 6 -4.50 -13.95 -14.01
C PHE A 6 -3.01 -13.59 -14.25
N CYS A 7 -2.55 -13.78 -15.49
CA CYS A 7 -1.19 -13.46 -15.92
C CYS A 7 -1.10 -12.12 -16.63
N GLU A 8 0.08 -11.50 -16.57
CA GLU A 8 0.42 -10.34 -17.40
C GLU A 8 0.24 -10.67 -18.89
N TYR A 9 -0.27 -9.74 -19.66
CA TYR A 9 -0.61 -9.81 -21.09
C TYR A 9 -1.82 -10.68 -21.45
N GLU A 10 -2.48 -11.36 -20.51
CA GLU A 10 -3.74 -12.04 -20.79
C GLU A 10 -4.85 -11.03 -21.11
N PRO A 11 -5.81 -11.39 -21.98
CA PRO A 11 -7.06 -10.63 -22.13
C PRO A 11 -7.80 -10.57 -20.79
N GLY A 12 -8.40 -9.43 -20.47
CA GLY A 12 -9.14 -9.27 -19.24
C GLY A 12 -10.44 -8.51 -19.44
N ASP A 13 -11.54 -9.08 -18.96
CA ASP A 13 -12.90 -8.52 -19.03
C ASP A 13 -13.53 -8.29 -17.65
N ALA A 14 -12.75 -8.53 -16.58
CA ALA A 14 -13.19 -8.34 -15.20
C ALA A 14 -12.13 -7.64 -14.36
N PHE A 15 -12.56 -6.94 -13.31
CA PHE A 15 -11.73 -6.49 -12.19
C PHE A 15 -12.25 -7.05 -10.87
N TYR A 16 -11.44 -6.96 -9.84
CA TYR A 16 -11.67 -7.63 -8.56
C TYR A 16 -11.55 -6.65 -7.40
N LEU A 17 -12.46 -6.75 -6.43
CA LEU A 17 -12.38 -6.09 -5.13
C LEU A 17 -12.05 -7.15 -4.07
N ILE A 18 -10.93 -7.01 -3.38
CA ILE A 18 -10.50 -7.93 -2.33
C ILE A 18 -11.41 -7.75 -1.11
N GLN A 19 -12.04 -8.84 -0.65
CA GLN A 19 -12.81 -8.90 0.59
C GLN A 19 -11.96 -9.47 1.74
N GLU A 20 -11.18 -10.53 1.46
CA GLU A 20 -10.35 -11.23 2.44
C GLU A 20 -9.04 -11.68 1.78
N GLY A 21 -7.96 -11.76 2.57
CA GLY A 21 -6.65 -12.19 2.12
C GLY A 21 -5.87 -11.11 1.37
N ARG A 22 -4.69 -11.49 0.84
CA ARG A 22 -3.77 -10.58 0.15
C ARG A 22 -3.43 -11.11 -1.23
N VAL A 23 -3.30 -10.18 -2.18
CA VAL A 23 -2.94 -10.48 -3.58
C VAL A 23 -1.63 -9.79 -3.92
N GLN A 24 -0.67 -10.57 -4.39
CA GLN A 24 0.58 -10.06 -4.94
C GLN A 24 0.37 -9.63 -6.38
N ILE A 25 0.79 -8.43 -6.71
CA ILE A 25 0.88 -7.95 -8.10
C ILE A 25 2.33 -8.05 -8.51
N SER A 26 2.61 -8.79 -9.57
CA SER A 26 3.96 -8.98 -10.09
C SER A 26 4.04 -8.66 -11.58
N LYS A 27 5.24 -8.26 -12.00
CA LYS A 27 5.52 -7.87 -13.38
C LYS A 27 6.81 -8.54 -13.85
N ILE A 28 6.81 -8.99 -15.11
CA ILE A 28 8.01 -9.51 -15.76
C ILE A 28 8.86 -8.33 -16.22
N MET A 29 10.08 -8.25 -15.71
CA MET A 29 11.07 -7.22 -16.05
C MET A 29 12.33 -7.91 -16.59
N GLY A 30 12.42 -8.07 -17.92
CA GLY A 30 13.41 -8.93 -18.55
C GLY A 30 13.13 -10.39 -18.22
N ASP A 31 14.09 -11.10 -17.66
CA ASP A 31 13.98 -12.51 -17.27
C ASP A 31 13.58 -12.70 -15.79
N ILE A 32 13.24 -11.62 -15.09
CA ILE A 32 12.97 -11.66 -13.65
C ILE A 32 11.51 -11.21 -13.39
N GLU A 33 10.77 -12.01 -12.62
CA GLU A 33 9.50 -11.60 -12.06
C GLU A 33 9.73 -10.76 -10.78
N LYS A 34 9.19 -9.55 -10.75
CA LYS A 34 9.28 -8.66 -9.59
C LYS A 34 7.91 -8.38 -9.02
N THR A 35 7.79 -8.49 -7.70
CA THR A 35 6.63 -7.99 -6.97
C THR A 35 6.61 -6.47 -7.06
N VAL A 36 5.54 -5.94 -7.65
CA VAL A 36 5.31 -4.49 -7.77
C VAL A 36 4.54 -3.99 -6.58
N ASP A 37 3.54 -4.78 -6.12
CA ASP A 37 2.67 -4.40 -5.03
C ASP A 37 2.10 -5.63 -4.31
N VAL A 38 1.60 -5.42 -3.07
CA VAL A 38 0.81 -6.41 -2.31
C VAL A 38 -0.46 -5.75 -1.83
N LEU A 39 -1.56 -6.16 -2.41
CA LEU A 39 -2.87 -5.57 -2.17
C LEU A 39 -3.59 -6.26 -1.01
N GLN A 40 -4.37 -5.49 -0.28
CA GLN A 40 -5.05 -5.87 0.94
C GLN A 40 -6.59 -5.79 0.78
N PRO A 41 -7.38 -6.30 1.74
CA PRO A 41 -8.83 -6.15 1.72
C PRO A 41 -9.28 -4.70 1.56
N GLY A 42 -10.26 -4.48 0.69
CA GLY A 42 -10.78 -3.16 0.30
C GLY A 42 -10.08 -2.55 -0.92
N GLU A 43 -9.02 -3.17 -1.44
CA GLU A 43 -8.35 -2.71 -2.66
C GLU A 43 -8.87 -3.42 -3.91
N ILE A 44 -8.69 -2.75 -5.06
CA ILE A 44 -9.15 -3.20 -6.38
C ILE A 44 -7.94 -3.54 -7.24
N PHE A 45 -8.06 -4.55 -8.11
CA PHE A 45 -7.04 -4.91 -9.09
C PHE A 45 -7.65 -5.46 -10.38
N GLY A 46 -6.88 -5.41 -11.47
CA GLY A 46 -7.31 -5.84 -12.80
C GLY A 46 -8.19 -4.83 -13.54
N GLU A 47 -8.41 -3.65 -12.97
CA GLU A 47 -9.26 -2.58 -13.49
C GLU A 47 -8.77 -2.00 -14.82
N MET A 48 -7.45 -1.99 -15.04
CA MET A 48 -6.86 -1.39 -16.25
C MET A 48 -7.32 -2.11 -17.52
N ALA A 49 -7.47 -3.42 -17.48
CA ALA A 49 -7.95 -4.20 -18.62
C ALA A 49 -9.37 -3.82 -19.06
N ILE A 50 -10.22 -3.38 -18.13
CA ILE A 50 -11.58 -2.92 -18.45
C ILE A 50 -11.58 -1.46 -18.87
N LEU A 51 -10.89 -0.60 -18.12
CA LEU A 51 -10.96 0.85 -18.31
C LEU A 51 -10.22 1.31 -19.57
N GLU A 52 -9.08 0.66 -19.89
CA GLU A 52 -8.23 0.99 -21.02
C GLU A 52 -8.40 0.05 -22.22
N GLU A 53 -9.25 -0.98 -22.11
CA GLU A 53 -9.44 -2.03 -23.14
C GLU A 53 -8.11 -2.70 -23.56
N ALA A 54 -7.21 -2.85 -22.60
CA ALA A 54 -5.87 -3.36 -22.78
C ALA A 54 -5.71 -4.75 -22.13
N PRO A 55 -4.71 -5.54 -22.51
CA PRO A 55 -4.33 -6.74 -21.78
C PRO A 55 -3.96 -6.45 -20.32
N ARG A 56 -3.96 -7.49 -19.47
CA ARG A 56 -3.52 -7.37 -18.08
C ARG A 56 -2.12 -6.73 -17.99
N SER A 57 -1.99 -5.66 -17.23
CA SER A 57 -0.74 -4.91 -17.10
C SER A 57 0.29 -5.55 -16.18
N ALA A 58 -0.12 -6.56 -15.39
CA ALA A 58 0.68 -7.32 -14.44
C ALA A 58 -0.01 -8.64 -14.12
N SER A 59 0.70 -9.58 -13.52
CA SER A 59 0.15 -10.83 -12.96
C SER A 59 -0.39 -10.59 -11.55
N ALA A 60 -1.45 -11.32 -11.19
CA ALA A 60 -2.04 -11.30 -9.86
C ALA A 60 -2.01 -12.70 -9.24
N ILE A 61 -1.43 -12.84 -8.05
CA ILE A 61 -1.18 -14.11 -7.38
C ILE A 61 -1.72 -14.05 -5.95
N ALA A 62 -2.50 -15.04 -5.54
CA ALA A 62 -3.02 -15.16 -4.19
C ALA A 62 -1.90 -15.54 -3.20
N MET A 63 -1.60 -14.70 -2.21
CA MET A 63 -0.58 -14.98 -1.19
C MET A 63 -1.09 -15.93 -0.09
N GLU A 64 -2.40 -15.95 0.11
CA GLU A 64 -3.10 -16.76 1.09
C GLU A 64 -4.50 -17.11 0.55
N ARG A 65 -5.42 -17.61 1.39
CA ARG A 65 -6.81 -17.77 0.97
C ARG A 65 -7.42 -16.38 0.71
N VAL A 66 -7.78 -16.12 -0.55
CA VAL A 66 -8.32 -14.85 -1.01
C VAL A 66 -9.79 -15.02 -1.36
N LYS A 67 -10.59 -14.01 -1.00
CA LYS A 67 -11.97 -13.85 -1.44
C LYS A 67 -12.13 -12.50 -2.11
N CYS A 68 -12.59 -12.53 -3.37
CA CYS A 68 -12.81 -11.31 -4.16
C CYS A 68 -14.26 -11.23 -4.64
N LEU A 69 -14.74 -10.01 -4.84
CA LEU A 69 -15.89 -9.73 -5.69
C LEU A 69 -15.37 -9.45 -7.11
N GLU A 70 -15.90 -10.17 -8.08
CA GLU A 70 -15.59 -9.98 -9.49
C GLU A 70 -16.64 -9.07 -10.14
N PHE A 71 -16.16 -8.12 -10.93
CA PHE A 71 -16.97 -7.20 -11.72
C PHE A 71 -16.53 -7.31 -13.18
N ASN A 72 -17.32 -7.95 -14.02
CA ASN A 72 -17.09 -7.92 -15.45
C ASN A 72 -17.56 -6.59 -16.06
N ARG A 73 -17.15 -6.30 -17.31
CA ARG A 73 -17.44 -5.03 -17.97
C ARG A 73 -18.94 -4.73 -18.02
N GLU A 74 -19.75 -5.70 -18.41
CA GLU A 74 -21.21 -5.52 -18.57
C GLU A 74 -21.88 -5.19 -17.23
N ASN A 75 -21.59 -5.98 -16.20
CA ASN A 75 -22.12 -5.74 -14.87
C ASN A 75 -21.63 -4.42 -14.28
N PHE A 76 -20.40 -4.03 -14.58
CA PHE A 76 -19.84 -2.75 -14.16
C PHE A 76 -20.59 -1.58 -14.80
N GLU A 77 -20.84 -1.60 -16.11
CA GLU A 77 -21.59 -0.55 -16.79
C GLU A 77 -23.04 -0.46 -16.28
N ILE A 78 -23.72 -1.58 -16.11
CA ILE A 78 -25.08 -1.64 -15.57
C ILE A 78 -25.09 -1.06 -14.15
N LEU A 79 -24.12 -1.43 -13.31
CA LEU A 79 -24.00 -0.95 -11.94
C LEU A 79 -23.77 0.57 -11.90
N MET A 80 -22.90 1.09 -12.78
CA MET A 80 -22.61 2.52 -12.88
C MET A 80 -23.82 3.35 -13.30
N ARG A 81 -24.57 2.85 -14.28
CA ARG A 81 -25.79 3.53 -14.77
C ARG A 81 -26.94 3.44 -13.76
N GLY A 82 -27.07 2.29 -13.08
CA GLY A 82 -28.16 2.02 -12.16
C GLY A 82 -27.98 2.63 -10.76
N ASN A 83 -26.74 2.89 -10.34
CA ASN A 83 -26.47 3.36 -8.99
C ASN A 83 -25.29 4.35 -8.92
N PRO A 84 -25.55 5.65 -9.12
CA PRO A 84 -24.53 6.69 -9.07
C PRO A 84 -23.75 6.75 -7.74
N ALA A 85 -24.36 6.33 -6.64
CA ALA A 85 -23.67 6.29 -5.33
C ALA A 85 -22.55 5.25 -5.31
N ILE A 86 -22.72 4.11 -5.97
CA ILE A 86 -21.68 3.09 -6.12
C ILE A 86 -20.57 3.60 -7.03
N ALA A 87 -20.93 4.27 -8.15
CA ALA A 87 -19.96 4.91 -9.03
C ALA A 87 -19.07 5.89 -8.27
N LEU A 88 -19.66 6.75 -7.44
CA LEU A 88 -18.92 7.69 -6.61
C LEU A 88 -18.02 6.98 -5.58
N LYS A 89 -18.50 5.88 -4.99
CA LYS A 89 -17.70 5.09 -4.03
C LYS A 89 -16.49 4.45 -4.71
N LEU A 90 -16.64 3.89 -5.91
CA LEU A 90 -15.53 3.33 -6.69
C LEU A 90 -14.54 4.43 -7.10
N LEU A 91 -15.02 5.59 -7.55
CA LEU A 91 -14.17 6.73 -7.88
C LEU A 91 -13.31 7.16 -6.68
N ARG A 92 -13.89 7.19 -5.48
CA ARG A 92 -13.14 7.47 -4.24
C ARG A 92 -12.07 6.42 -3.95
N LEU A 93 -12.34 5.12 -4.21
CA LEU A 93 -11.33 4.05 -4.05
C LEU A 93 -10.18 4.24 -5.04
N PHE A 94 -10.45 4.53 -6.31
CA PHE A 94 -9.40 4.83 -7.30
C PHE A 94 -8.60 6.07 -6.91
N THR A 95 -9.27 7.14 -6.50
CA THR A 95 -8.60 8.36 -6.06
C THR A 95 -7.68 8.09 -4.87
N LYS A 96 -8.17 7.34 -3.86
CA LYS A 96 -7.36 6.92 -2.72
C LYS A 96 -6.12 6.16 -3.18
N ARG A 97 -6.28 5.18 -4.08
CA ARG A 97 -5.15 4.40 -4.60
C ARG A 97 -4.10 5.28 -5.29
N ILE A 98 -4.52 6.26 -6.08
CA ILE A 98 -3.60 7.22 -6.73
C ILE A 98 -2.82 7.99 -5.66
N TYR A 99 -3.48 8.47 -4.61
CA TYR A 99 -2.80 9.17 -3.50
C TYR A 99 -1.82 8.26 -2.77
N ASP A 100 -2.21 7.01 -2.46
CA ASP A 100 -1.37 6.04 -1.77
C ASP A 100 -0.12 5.71 -2.61
N GLN A 101 -0.28 5.45 -3.91
CA GLN A 101 0.85 5.21 -4.82
C GLN A 101 1.77 6.42 -4.95
N ARG A 102 1.21 7.62 -5.08
CA ARG A 102 1.99 8.86 -5.10
C ARG A 102 2.77 9.04 -3.80
N ARG A 103 2.15 8.78 -2.66
CA ARG A 103 2.78 8.91 -1.34
C ARG A 103 3.91 7.89 -1.18
N ARG A 104 3.69 6.65 -1.61
CA ARG A 104 4.72 5.60 -1.65
C ARG A 104 5.88 5.99 -2.55
N PHE A 105 5.60 6.51 -3.74
CA PHE A 105 6.65 7.00 -4.64
C PHE A 105 7.55 8.03 -3.95
N MET A 106 6.96 9.00 -3.24
CA MET A 106 7.71 10.02 -2.50
C MET A 106 8.60 9.42 -1.40
N ILE A 107 8.16 8.36 -0.73
CA ILE A 107 8.97 7.64 0.26
C ILE A 107 10.15 6.96 -0.45
N LEU A 108 9.91 6.28 -1.56
CA LEU A 108 10.92 5.51 -2.29
C LEU A 108 12.00 6.38 -2.97
N THR A 109 11.74 7.69 -3.18
CA THR A 109 12.74 8.63 -3.68
C THR A 109 13.78 9.04 -2.64
N LEU A 110 13.60 8.68 -1.37
CA LEU A 110 14.60 8.90 -0.33
C LEU A 110 15.68 7.80 -0.41
N ASP A 111 16.95 8.18 -0.51
CA ASP A 111 18.07 7.22 -0.53
C ASP A 111 18.31 6.60 0.86
N ASP A 112 18.09 7.35 1.91
CA ASP A 112 18.31 6.94 3.30
C ASP A 112 17.19 6.05 3.80
N THR A 113 17.50 4.78 4.13
CA THR A 113 16.54 3.78 4.61
C THR A 113 15.86 4.19 5.93
N GLN A 114 16.56 4.89 6.82
CA GLN A 114 15.96 5.41 8.05
C GLN A 114 14.94 6.51 7.75
N ALA A 115 15.23 7.36 6.77
CA ALA A 115 14.31 8.39 6.32
C ALA A 115 13.06 7.78 5.67
N ARG A 116 13.21 6.69 4.87
CA ARG A 116 12.05 5.95 4.33
C ARG A 116 11.14 5.43 5.44
N VAL A 117 11.70 4.74 6.42
CA VAL A 117 10.93 4.20 7.56
C VAL A 117 10.28 5.33 8.36
N ALA A 118 10.99 6.43 8.63
CA ALA A 118 10.43 7.59 9.30
C ALA A 118 9.28 8.23 8.50
N ASP A 119 9.42 8.33 7.17
CA ASP A 119 8.41 8.93 6.29
C ASP A 119 7.14 8.03 6.17
N VAL A 120 7.27 6.70 6.33
CA VAL A 120 6.11 5.82 6.48
C VAL A 120 5.27 6.19 7.70
N PHE A 121 5.90 6.46 8.85
CA PHE A 121 5.16 6.91 10.03
C PHE A 121 4.48 8.27 9.82
N LEU A 122 5.10 9.19 9.07
CA LEU A 122 4.46 10.46 8.70
C LEU A 122 3.24 10.22 7.82
N MET A 123 3.35 9.34 6.82
CA MET A 123 2.24 8.95 5.97
C MET A 123 1.09 8.34 6.78
N LEU A 124 1.38 7.39 7.67
CA LEU A 124 0.38 6.76 8.53
C LEU A 124 -0.28 7.78 9.47
N ASN A 125 0.47 8.79 9.92
CA ASN A 125 -0.09 9.87 10.72
C ASN A 125 -1.01 10.79 9.92
N GLU A 126 -0.69 11.10 8.66
CA GLU A 126 -1.54 11.87 7.74
C GLU A 126 -2.88 11.17 7.45
N MET A 127 -2.90 9.82 7.46
CA MET A 127 -4.10 9.00 7.20
C MET A 127 -5.06 8.92 8.40
N ARG A 128 -4.68 9.40 9.57
CA ARG A 128 -5.55 9.36 10.75
C ARG A 128 -6.63 10.44 10.66
N ALA A 129 -7.88 10.04 10.87
CA ALA A 129 -9.06 10.93 10.77
C ALA A 129 -9.17 11.93 11.94
N GLU A 130 -8.57 11.62 13.10
CA GLU A 130 -8.57 12.46 14.29
C GLU A 130 -7.14 12.65 14.76
N LEU A 131 -6.67 13.88 14.66
CA LEU A 131 -5.40 14.31 15.25
C LEU A 131 -5.68 14.79 16.66
N ASP A 132 -5.24 14.02 17.65
CA ASP A 132 -5.10 14.52 19.01
C ASP A 132 -3.85 15.43 19.01
N GLU A 133 -4.07 16.74 18.88
CA GLU A 133 -2.99 17.74 18.67
C GLU A 133 -2.17 18.00 19.96
N GLU A 134 -2.63 17.51 21.12
CA GLU A 134 -1.98 17.79 22.40
C GLU A 134 -0.70 16.99 22.66
N SER A 135 -0.45 15.91 21.93
CA SER A 135 0.73 15.06 22.12
C SER A 135 1.50 14.82 20.83
N ASP A 136 2.82 14.85 20.89
CA ASP A 136 3.70 14.43 19.80
C ASP A 136 3.87 12.88 19.72
N GLU A 137 3.42 12.16 20.75
CA GLU A 137 3.45 10.68 20.74
C GLU A 137 2.33 10.13 19.86
N ARG A 138 2.67 9.14 19.03
CA ARG A 138 1.71 8.47 18.11
C ARG A 138 1.80 6.97 18.23
N VAL A 139 0.64 6.32 18.34
CA VAL A 139 0.50 4.86 18.34
C VAL A 139 -0.04 4.40 16.99
N PHE A 140 0.68 3.51 16.33
CA PHE A 140 0.31 2.94 15.04
C PHE A 140 0.01 1.45 15.18
N GLN A 141 -1.18 1.02 14.76
CA GLN A 141 -1.56 -0.39 14.66
C GLN A 141 -0.92 -0.98 13.40
N ALA A 142 0.39 -1.18 13.46
CA ALA A 142 1.21 -1.65 12.34
C ALA A 142 2.30 -2.58 12.84
N LYS A 143 2.67 -3.55 12.01
CA LYS A 143 3.77 -4.47 12.24
C LYS A 143 5.00 -4.06 11.40
N PRO A 144 6.21 -4.55 11.70
CA PRO A 144 7.38 -4.28 10.89
C PRO A 144 7.21 -4.63 9.41
N GLU A 145 6.41 -5.66 9.10
CA GLU A 145 6.08 -6.09 7.73
C GLU A 145 5.30 -5.03 6.95
N ASP A 146 4.37 -4.35 7.62
CA ASP A 146 3.56 -3.27 7.02
C ASP A 146 4.44 -2.06 6.71
N ILE A 147 5.35 -1.72 7.63
CA ILE A 147 6.32 -0.63 7.44
C ILE A 147 7.29 -0.97 6.30
N ALA A 148 7.77 -2.22 6.23
CA ALA A 148 8.66 -2.71 5.18
C ALA A 148 8.04 -2.55 3.79
N HIS A 149 6.77 -2.94 3.66
CA HIS A 149 6.01 -2.81 2.41
C HIS A 149 6.00 -1.35 1.90
N TRP A 150 5.66 -0.40 2.74
CA TRP A 150 5.61 1.01 2.36
C TRP A 150 6.98 1.63 2.13
N ALA A 151 7.98 1.26 2.93
CA ALA A 151 9.36 1.74 2.81
C ALA A 151 10.11 1.13 1.62
N GLY A 152 9.59 0.07 0.98
CA GLY A 152 10.28 -0.67 -0.09
C GLY A 152 11.55 -1.35 0.40
N LEU A 153 11.53 -1.88 1.62
CA LEU A 153 12.62 -2.58 2.28
C LEU A 153 12.21 -4.03 2.59
N SER A 154 13.19 -4.89 2.82
CA SER A 154 12.91 -6.19 3.43
C SER A 154 12.47 -6.03 4.89
N THR A 155 11.78 -7.04 5.41
CA THR A 155 11.37 -7.06 6.82
C THR A 155 12.57 -6.98 7.76
N ASP A 156 13.70 -7.61 7.42
CA ASP A 156 14.91 -7.63 8.25
C ASP A 156 15.60 -6.26 8.24
N GLU A 157 15.73 -5.60 7.09
CA GLU A 157 16.23 -4.22 7.02
C GLU A 157 15.35 -3.27 7.84
N THR A 158 14.04 -3.41 7.72
CA THR A 158 13.09 -2.60 8.49
C THR A 158 13.22 -2.83 9.99
N LYS A 159 13.33 -4.08 10.44
CA LYS A 159 13.60 -4.41 11.84
C LYS A 159 14.92 -3.82 12.34
N HIS A 160 15.96 -3.83 11.50
CA HIS A 160 17.23 -3.20 11.84
C HIS A 160 17.08 -1.69 12.05
N VAL A 161 16.40 -0.99 11.15
CA VAL A 161 16.12 0.44 11.29
C VAL A 161 15.25 0.74 12.52
N LEU A 162 14.18 -0.05 12.75
CA LEU A 162 13.33 0.10 13.93
C LEU A 162 14.14 -0.08 15.25
N ASN A 163 15.00 -1.10 15.32
CA ASN A 163 15.86 -1.32 16.47
C ASN A 163 16.84 -0.15 16.71
N HIS A 164 17.33 0.46 15.63
CA HIS A 164 18.14 1.68 15.74
C HIS A 164 17.32 2.83 16.36
N PHE A 165 16.07 3.05 15.91
CA PHE A 165 15.19 4.04 16.53
C PHE A 165 14.81 3.72 17.97
N VAL A 166 14.67 2.43 18.32
CA VAL A 166 14.46 1.98 19.72
C VAL A 166 15.67 2.32 20.58
N SER A 167 16.90 2.06 20.10
CA SER A 167 18.13 2.41 20.84
C SER A 167 18.27 3.92 21.11
N GLN A 168 17.71 4.75 20.22
CA GLN A 168 17.63 6.20 20.36
C GLN A 168 16.43 6.68 21.19
N ARG A 169 15.59 5.77 21.70
CA ARG A 169 14.35 6.06 22.43
C ARG A 169 13.31 6.86 21.62
N ARG A 170 13.38 6.80 20.29
CA ARG A 170 12.44 7.49 19.39
C ARG A 170 11.20 6.66 19.09
N VAL A 171 11.34 5.33 19.15
CA VAL A 171 10.28 4.36 18.85
C VAL A 171 10.26 3.28 19.91
N GLU A 172 9.08 2.72 20.17
CA GLU A 172 8.87 1.51 20.93
C GLU A 172 8.09 0.52 20.05
N VAL A 173 8.61 -0.71 19.90
CA VAL A 173 7.99 -1.75 19.07
C VAL A 173 7.37 -2.80 19.99
N LEU A 174 6.05 -2.96 19.90
CA LEU A 174 5.27 -3.96 20.62
C LEU A 174 4.77 -5.04 19.63
N ALA A 175 4.17 -6.10 20.14
CA ALA A 175 3.76 -7.23 19.33
C ALA A 175 2.70 -6.88 18.26
N ASP A 176 1.82 -5.93 18.55
CA ASP A 176 0.66 -5.54 17.74
C ASP A 176 0.68 -4.08 17.27
N ARG A 177 1.65 -3.27 17.74
CA ARG A 177 1.70 -1.83 17.47
C ARG A 177 3.10 -1.28 17.59
N ILE A 178 3.29 -0.10 17.00
CA ILE A 178 4.53 0.68 17.10
C ILE A 178 4.18 2.06 17.65
N ILE A 179 4.95 2.53 18.63
CA ILE A 179 4.77 3.84 19.25
C ILE A 179 5.93 4.74 18.82
N VAL A 180 5.62 5.84 18.17
CA VAL A 180 6.57 6.90 17.85
C VAL A 180 6.47 7.95 18.95
N LYS A 181 7.56 8.18 19.70
CA LYS A 181 7.56 9.05 20.88
C LYS A 181 7.43 10.54 20.53
N ASN A 182 7.94 10.95 19.40
CA ASN A 182 7.83 12.32 18.91
C ASN A 182 7.75 12.35 17.40
N ILE A 183 6.56 12.58 16.85
CA ILE A 183 6.33 12.60 15.41
C ILE A 183 6.98 13.83 14.74
N SER A 184 7.07 14.96 15.45
CA SER A 184 7.69 16.18 14.96
C SER A 184 9.21 16.02 14.74
N ASP A 185 9.86 15.13 15.47
CA ASP A 185 11.26 14.76 15.22
C ASP A 185 11.43 14.05 13.89
N PHE A 186 10.49 13.17 13.53
CA PHE A 186 10.51 12.49 12.23
C PHE A 186 10.25 13.47 11.09
N VAL A 187 9.34 14.45 11.27
CA VAL A 187 9.14 15.53 10.28
C VAL A 187 10.44 16.28 10.01
N ARG A 188 11.15 16.70 11.05
CA ARG A 188 12.44 17.40 10.90
C ARG A 188 13.49 16.53 10.24
N PHE A 189 13.60 15.27 10.66
CA PHE A 189 14.55 14.32 10.11
C PHE A 189 14.35 14.07 8.61
N VAL A 190 13.12 13.74 8.19
CA VAL A 190 12.78 13.49 6.78
C VAL A 190 12.98 14.76 5.93
N ASN A 191 12.54 15.92 6.42
CA ASN A 191 12.71 17.19 5.68
C ASN A 191 14.19 17.55 5.46
N ASN A 192 15.08 17.24 6.40
CA ASN A 192 16.51 17.44 6.22
C ASN A 192 17.09 16.51 5.14
N LYS A 193 16.61 15.25 5.08
CA LYS A 193 17.05 14.27 4.07
C LYS A 193 16.52 14.57 2.66
N ARG A 194 15.34 15.19 2.55
CA ARG A 194 14.78 15.61 1.24
C ARG A 194 15.50 16.82 0.62
N LYS A 195 16.30 17.55 1.41
CA LYS A 195 17.04 18.71 0.92
C LYS A 195 18.47 18.39 0.46
N GLN A 196 18.92 17.20 0.71
CA GLN A 196 20.22 16.67 0.28
C GLN A 196 20.12 15.98 -1.08
#